data_5c45d9f3e42a1fdc773a510df7a6cf2a
#
_entry.id   5c45d9f3e42a1fdc773a510df7a6cf2a
#
_cell.length_a   1.000
_cell.length_b   1.000
_cell.length_c   1.000
_cell.angle_alpha   90.00
_cell.angle_beta   90.00
_cell.angle_gamma   90.00
#
_symmetry.space_group_name_H-M   'P 1'
#
loop_
_entity.id
_entity.type
_entity.pdbx_description
1 polymer ?
#
loop_
_entity_poly.entity_id
_entity_poly.type
_entity_poly.pdbx_seq_one_letter_code
_entity_poly.pdbx_strand_id
1 'polypeptide(L)'
;MALWWVPSIFALLVVLRIVFSELREFVRNIHFQRFAKAYGAEEPPRSLPGKLPRGIDRVYRLLNTRNSGEDVLDDLIMPRFKELGRNTFVSTGLLGERVVNTMDPRNIQAVLAVNFKDWEIGTRRHRQFGTVLGTAIFTSDGAEWSHFRGLARPQFTRENINDLEGTEKACRDLIRVIEVDASQNWTQPVNLRPLLYRFTLDAATTFFFGKSVNSQLIAAGMHEAGLSANDSRALSEDFDKAWTECSEWMAARIRLQGLYWLSNGPKYNKAVERVRDFANHYVQLALKSHSQSKTEIDLQTRRFSLLEGLAQDTSNPIELRDQILSLLMAGRETTANLLSWTFLLLAQNRATQAKLRAAIQDTFGDGPESITFASLKSCAILQHVLLETLRLYPVVPLNNRVAACDTVLPVGGGPDGSKPVAVRKGQICNFMVYGMHRREDIWGEDAAEFRPERWAGRKLDWNYIPFSGGPRVCLGQQYALTEAAYLLVRILQTFPDMEWVGTRGKARKGYGITMAPAGGVWVRFSRRTP
;
A
#
# COMPACT_ATOMS: atom_id res chain seq x y z
N MET A 1 -43.84 6.02 -46.10
CA MET A 1 -42.69 5.34 -46.78
C MET A 1 -41.28 5.73 -46.26
N ALA A 2 -41.12 6.49 -45.20
CA ALA A 2 -39.82 7.04 -44.84
C ALA A 2 -39.06 6.31 -43.72
N LEU A 3 -39.59 5.25 -43.13
CA LEU A 3 -38.99 4.59 -41.94
C LEU A 3 -38.14 3.32 -42.23
N TRP A 4 -38.14 2.82 -43.45
CA TRP A 4 -37.45 1.56 -43.80
C TRP A 4 -35.93 1.75 -44.04
N TRP A 5 -35.46 2.94 -44.26
CA TRP A 5 -34.05 3.26 -44.54
C TRP A 5 -33.19 3.44 -43.28
N VAL A 6 -33.80 3.74 -42.14
CA VAL A 6 -33.11 3.99 -40.86
C VAL A 6 -32.31 2.79 -40.36
N PRO A 7 -32.87 1.56 -40.34
CA PRO A 7 -32.08 0.38 -39.91
C PRO A 7 -30.92 0.08 -40.86
N SER A 8 -31.11 0.27 -42.16
CA SER A 8 -30.07 -0.01 -43.15
C SER A 8 -28.92 1.01 -43.07
N ILE A 9 -29.22 2.27 -42.85
CA ILE A 9 -28.21 3.34 -42.64
C ILE A 9 -27.47 3.06 -41.30
N PHE A 10 -28.17 2.71 -40.25
CA PHE A 10 -27.56 2.36 -38.96
C PHE A 10 -26.63 1.14 -39.08
N ALA A 11 -27.07 0.07 -39.75
CA ALA A 11 -26.25 -1.10 -40.02
C ALA A 11 -25.00 -0.75 -40.84
N LEU A 12 -25.14 0.07 -41.87
CA LEU A 12 -24.02 0.56 -42.69
C LEU A 12 -23.02 1.38 -41.85
N LEU A 13 -23.49 2.27 -40.99
CA LEU A 13 -22.62 3.06 -40.10
C LEU A 13 -21.88 2.15 -39.08
N VAL A 14 -22.54 1.12 -38.57
CA VAL A 14 -21.91 0.12 -37.66
C VAL A 14 -20.82 -0.65 -38.42
N VAL A 15 -21.10 -1.13 -39.63
CA VAL A 15 -20.12 -1.82 -40.47
C VAL A 15 -18.93 -0.92 -40.80
N LEU A 16 -19.19 0.32 -41.27
CA LEU A 16 -18.14 1.28 -41.54
C LEU A 16 -17.28 1.59 -40.32
N ARG A 17 -17.89 1.72 -39.14
CA ARG A 17 -17.18 1.91 -37.89
C ARG A 17 -16.30 0.69 -37.53
N ILE A 18 -16.78 -0.52 -37.73
CA ILE A 18 -16.01 -1.74 -37.54
C ILE A 18 -14.82 -1.79 -38.52
N VAL A 19 -15.07 -1.61 -39.81
CA VAL A 19 -14.02 -1.63 -40.84
C VAL A 19 -12.96 -0.55 -40.57
N PHE A 20 -13.38 0.66 -40.22
CA PHE A 20 -12.46 1.74 -39.86
C PHE A 20 -11.65 1.43 -38.60
N SER A 21 -12.28 0.81 -37.62
CA SER A 21 -11.61 0.37 -36.38
C SER A 21 -10.53 -0.68 -36.68
N GLU A 22 -10.85 -1.69 -37.50
CA GLU A 22 -9.92 -2.75 -37.90
C GLU A 22 -8.75 -2.20 -38.74
N LEU A 23 -9.04 -1.33 -39.68
CA LEU A 23 -8.01 -0.66 -40.51
C LEU A 23 -7.07 0.17 -39.64
N ARG A 24 -7.63 0.93 -38.70
CA ARG A 24 -6.85 1.74 -37.76
C ARG A 24 -5.96 0.85 -36.90
N GLU A 25 -6.49 -0.28 -36.42
CA GLU A 25 -5.71 -1.23 -35.59
C GLU A 25 -4.62 -1.91 -36.44
N PHE A 26 -4.89 -2.23 -37.70
CA PHE A 26 -3.92 -2.78 -38.62
C PHE A 26 -2.74 -1.80 -38.87
N VAL A 27 -3.05 -0.54 -39.16
CA VAL A 27 -2.02 0.52 -39.35
C VAL A 27 -1.21 0.71 -38.07
N ARG A 28 -1.85 0.75 -36.91
CA ARG A 28 -1.18 0.84 -35.60
C ARG A 28 -0.27 -0.35 -35.38
N ASN A 29 -0.69 -1.55 -35.80
CA ASN A 29 0.12 -2.75 -35.68
C ASN A 29 1.39 -2.68 -36.52
N ILE A 30 1.30 -2.20 -37.78
CA ILE A 30 2.46 -1.98 -38.65
C ILE A 30 3.44 -1.00 -38.01
N HIS A 31 2.95 0.13 -37.50
CA HIS A 31 3.80 1.13 -36.82
C HIS A 31 4.48 0.53 -35.60
N PHE A 32 3.76 -0.21 -34.79
CA PHE A 32 4.31 -0.86 -33.60
C PHE A 32 5.37 -1.92 -33.96
N GLN A 33 5.16 -2.71 -35.01
CA GLN A 33 6.17 -3.69 -35.46
C GLN A 33 7.46 -3.00 -35.96
N ARG A 34 7.32 -1.87 -36.68
CA ARG A 34 8.49 -1.07 -37.09
C ARG A 34 9.23 -0.49 -35.88
N PHE A 35 8.48 0.02 -34.90
CA PHE A 35 9.03 0.49 -33.63
C PHE A 35 9.78 -0.63 -32.89
N ALA A 36 9.16 -1.79 -32.70
CA ALA A 36 9.77 -2.95 -32.04
C ALA A 36 11.09 -3.36 -32.73
N LYS A 37 11.07 -3.44 -34.08
CA LYS A 37 12.25 -3.76 -34.87
C LYS A 37 13.38 -2.73 -34.72
N ALA A 38 13.03 -1.45 -34.70
CA ALA A 38 14.03 -0.37 -34.54
C ALA A 38 14.79 -0.45 -33.21
N TYR A 39 14.14 -0.95 -32.15
CA TYR A 39 14.77 -1.17 -30.85
C TYR A 39 15.35 -2.58 -30.66
N GLY A 40 15.32 -3.44 -31.69
CA GLY A 40 15.74 -4.84 -31.57
C GLY A 40 14.91 -5.62 -30.55
N ALA A 41 13.66 -5.19 -30.33
CA ALA A 41 12.79 -5.80 -29.35
C ALA A 41 12.22 -7.13 -29.85
N GLU A 42 12.20 -8.11 -28.96
CA GLU A 42 11.64 -9.44 -29.21
C GLU A 42 10.52 -9.76 -28.22
N GLU A 43 9.65 -10.69 -28.62
CA GLU A 43 8.54 -11.11 -27.76
C GLU A 43 9.06 -11.89 -26.54
N PRO A 44 8.56 -11.58 -25.33
CA PRO A 44 8.80 -12.42 -24.17
C PRO A 44 7.94 -13.68 -24.23
N PRO A 45 8.28 -14.74 -23.46
CA PRO A 45 7.48 -15.95 -23.41
C PRO A 45 6.04 -15.64 -22.97
N ARG A 46 5.10 -16.40 -23.51
CA ARG A 46 3.69 -16.29 -23.16
C ARG A 46 3.33 -17.32 -22.11
N SER A 47 2.73 -16.87 -21.01
CA SER A 47 2.08 -17.76 -20.07
C SER A 47 0.93 -18.47 -20.76
N LEU A 48 0.83 -19.77 -20.57
CA LEU A 48 -0.27 -20.57 -21.10
C LEU A 48 -1.62 -19.90 -20.78
N PRO A 49 -2.56 -19.89 -21.74
CA PRO A 49 -3.91 -19.42 -21.49
C PRO A 49 -4.53 -20.24 -20.35
N GLY A 50 -5.48 -19.66 -19.61
CA GLY A 50 -6.26 -20.41 -18.63
C GLY A 50 -7.01 -21.58 -19.30
N LYS A 51 -7.58 -22.47 -18.48
CA LYS A 51 -8.40 -23.58 -18.97
C LYS A 51 -9.67 -23.11 -19.69
N LEU A 52 -10.18 -21.93 -19.32
CA LEU A 52 -11.35 -21.30 -19.94
C LEU A 52 -10.95 -20.13 -20.84
N PRO A 53 -11.75 -19.83 -21.89
CA PRO A 53 -11.51 -18.71 -22.78
C PRO A 53 -11.35 -17.40 -22.01
N ARG A 54 -10.46 -16.52 -22.49
CA ARG A 54 -10.20 -15.19 -21.91
C ARG A 54 -9.75 -15.18 -20.44
N GLY A 55 -9.30 -16.32 -19.88
CA GLY A 55 -8.77 -16.40 -18.53
C GLY A 55 -9.83 -16.22 -17.42
N ILE A 56 -11.09 -16.54 -17.68
CA ILE A 56 -12.19 -16.45 -16.71
C ILE A 56 -11.93 -17.33 -15.49
N ASP A 57 -11.36 -18.52 -15.67
CA ASP A 57 -10.94 -19.42 -14.59
C ASP A 57 -9.91 -18.77 -13.65
N ARG A 58 -9.02 -17.96 -14.18
CA ARG A 58 -8.03 -17.24 -13.37
C ARG A 58 -8.66 -16.15 -12.51
N VAL A 59 -9.61 -15.42 -13.09
CA VAL A 59 -10.36 -14.40 -12.34
C VAL A 59 -11.21 -15.06 -11.27
N TYR A 60 -11.88 -16.17 -11.59
CA TYR A 60 -12.63 -16.94 -10.60
C TYR A 60 -11.74 -17.39 -9.44
N ARG A 61 -10.57 -18.00 -9.74
CA ARG A 61 -9.60 -18.38 -8.71
C ARG A 61 -9.16 -17.17 -7.87
N LEU A 62 -8.84 -16.04 -8.52
CA LEU A 62 -8.42 -14.82 -7.83
C LEU A 62 -9.51 -14.26 -6.90
N LEU A 63 -10.76 -14.32 -7.31
CA LEU A 63 -11.90 -13.90 -6.47
C LEU A 63 -12.16 -14.88 -5.32
N ASN A 64 -11.94 -16.18 -5.55
CA ASN A 64 -12.23 -17.23 -4.58
C ASN A 64 -11.06 -17.55 -3.63
N THR A 65 -9.90 -16.90 -3.74
CA THR A 65 -8.72 -17.17 -2.89
C THR A 65 -9.00 -17.06 -1.39
N ARG A 66 -9.95 -16.22 -1.00
CA ARG A 66 -10.36 -16.08 0.42
C ARG A 66 -11.02 -17.37 0.93
N ASN A 67 -11.79 -18.06 0.10
CA ASN A 67 -12.54 -19.28 0.45
C ASN A 67 -11.72 -20.55 0.21
N SER A 68 -10.93 -20.59 -0.88
CA SER A 68 -10.13 -21.77 -1.25
C SER A 68 -8.89 -21.98 -0.39
N GLY A 69 -8.49 -20.95 0.39
CA GLY A 69 -7.26 -21.01 1.16
C GLY A 69 -5.98 -20.80 0.34
N GLU A 70 -6.09 -20.58 -0.97
CA GLU A 70 -4.94 -20.29 -1.85
C GLU A 70 -4.30 -18.94 -1.56
N ASP A 71 -2.98 -18.88 -1.68
CA ASP A 71 -2.21 -17.65 -1.60
C ASP A 71 -2.03 -17.06 -3.01
N VAL A 72 -2.51 -15.81 -3.20
CA VAL A 72 -2.47 -15.16 -4.53
C VAL A 72 -1.05 -15.08 -5.10
N LEU A 73 -0.06 -14.82 -4.25
CA LEU A 73 1.32 -14.65 -4.71
C LEU A 73 2.00 -15.99 -4.93
N ASP A 74 2.00 -16.86 -3.91
CA ASP A 74 2.74 -18.12 -3.96
C ASP A 74 2.07 -19.20 -4.80
N ASP A 75 0.72 -19.24 -4.85
CA ASP A 75 -0.02 -20.31 -5.54
C ASP A 75 -0.54 -19.90 -6.92
N LEU A 76 -0.71 -18.59 -7.19
CA LEU A 76 -1.26 -18.14 -8.47
C LEU A 76 -0.26 -17.39 -9.37
N ILE A 77 0.62 -16.58 -8.80
CA ILE A 77 1.48 -15.68 -9.59
C ILE A 77 2.91 -16.23 -9.72
N MET A 78 3.57 -16.54 -8.61
CA MET A 78 4.96 -16.99 -8.62
C MET A 78 5.20 -18.29 -9.40
N PRO A 79 4.28 -19.29 -9.40
CA PRO A 79 4.47 -20.50 -10.19
C PRO A 79 4.69 -20.24 -11.68
N ARG A 80 4.06 -19.19 -12.25
CA ARG A 80 4.22 -18.85 -13.67
C ARG A 80 5.63 -18.39 -14.02
N PHE A 81 6.27 -17.61 -13.13
CA PHE A 81 7.66 -17.23 -13.30
C PHE A 81 8.58 -18.45 -13.27
N LYS A 82 8.29 -19.41 -12.35
CA LYS A 82 9.05 -20.65 -12.23
C LYS A 82 8.86 -21.57 -13.43
N GLU A 83 7.62 -21.81 -13.85
CA GLU A 83 7.28 -22.68 -15.01
C GLU A 83 7.94 -22.18 -16.30
N LEU A 84 7.97 -20.88 -16.50
CA LEU A 84 8.59 -20.27 -17.68
C LEU A 84 10.11 -20.13 -17.56
N GLY A 85 10.68 -20.24 -16.36
CA GLY A 85 12.10 -19.99 -16.10
C GLY A 85 12.54 -18.57 -16.48
N ARG A 86 11.64 -17.58 -16.37
CA ARG A 86 11.87 -16.20 -16.86
C ARG A 86 11.39 -15.16 -15.85
N ASN A 87 12.10 -14.04 -15.79
CA ASN A 87 11.75 -12.89 -14.95
C ASN A 87 10.77 -11.91 -15.62
N THR A 88 10.45 -12.14 -16.90
CA THR A 88 9.50 -11.34 -17.67
C THR A 88 8.72 -12.25 -18.62
N PHE A 89 7.39 -12.10 -18.63
CA PHE A 89 6.51 -12.84 -19.53
C PHE A 89 5.25 -12.05 -19.85
N VAL A 90 4.54 -12.47 -20.90
CA VAL A 90 3.23 -11.93 -21.26
C VAL A 90 2.13 -12.88 -20.83
N SER A 91 1.09 -12.33 -20.23
CA SER A 91 -0.16 -13.04 -19.92
C SER A 91 -1.35 -12.38 -20.60
N THR A 92 -2.42 -13.13 -20.75
CA THR A 92 -3.72 -12.61 -21.19
C THR A 92 -4.55 -12.29 -19.96
N GLY A 93 -4.93 -11.02 -19.82
CA GLY A 93 -5.85 -10.55 -18.79
C GLY A 93 -7.31 -10.84 -19.13
N LEU A 94 -8.20 -10.40 -18.26
CA LEU A 94 -9.63 -10.44 -18.50
C LEU A 94 -9.97 -9.65 -19.76
N LEU A 95 -10.88 -10.18 -20.58
CA LEU A 95 -11.28 -9.62 -21.88
C LEU A 95 -10.21 -9.70 -22.99
N GLY A 96 -9.16 -10.50 -22.82
CA GLY A 96 -8.13 -10.70 -23.83
C GLY A 96 -7.00 -9.67 -23.82
N GLU A 97 -6.95 -8.81 -22.82
CA GLU A 97 -5.88 -7.80 -22.69
C GLU A 97 -4.51 -8.46 -22.57
N ARG A 98 -3.55 -7.96 -23.31
CA ARG A 98 -2.15 -8.37 -23.20
C ARG A 98 -1.50 -7.62 -22.04
N VAL A 99 -0.97 -8.35 -21.07
CA VAL A 99 -0.32 -7.80 -19.87
C VAL A 99 1.11 -8.31 -19.78
N VAL A 100 2.06 -7.40 -19.70
CA VAL A 100 3.46 -7.72 -19.40
C VAL A 100 3.62 -7.87 -17.90
N ASN A 101 4.27 -8.94 -17.46
CA ASN A 101 4.58 -9.19 -16.05
C ASN A 101 6.10 -9.30 -15.90
N THR A 102 6.69 -8.54 -14.98
CA THR A 102 8.13 -8.54 -14.76
C THR A 102 8.49 -8.52 -13.27
N MET A 103 9.56 -9.20 -12.89
CA MET A 103 10.26 -9.07 -11.62
C MET A 103 11.76 -8.74 -11.82
N ASP A 104 12.12 -8.29 -13.03
CA ASP A 104 13.48 -7.85 -13.31
C ASP A 104 13.67 -6.39 -12.86
N PRO A 105 14.69 -6.10 -12.02
CA PRO A 105 14.91 -4.75 -11.50
C PRO A 105 15.21 -3.72 -12.58
N ARG A 106 15.83 -4.10 -13.70
CA ARG A 106 16.12 -3.22 -14.83
C ARG A 106 14.83 -2.74 -15.50
N ASN A 107 13.88 -3.65 -15.70
CA ASN A 107 12.57 -3.32 -16.26
C ASN A 107 11.77 -2.45 -15.30
N ILE A 108 11.81 -2.76 -13.99
CA ILE A 108 11.12 -1.98 -12.96
C ILE A 108 11.71 -0.57 -12.88
N GLN A 109 13.03 -0.44 -12.96
CA GLN A 109 13.71 0.86 -13.02
C GLN A 109 13.32 1.64 -14.27
N ALA A 110 13.24 0.99 -15.44
CA ALA A 110 12.80 1.62 -16.68
C ALA A 110 11.37 2.19 -16.53
N VAL A 111 10.45 1.40 -15.99
CA VAL A 111 9.04 1.79 -15.79
C VAL A 111 8.89 2.92 -14.77
N LEU A 112 9.66 2.90 -13.68
CA LEU A 112 9.45 3.81 -12.56
C LEU A 112 10.30 5.08 -12.61
N ALA A 113 11.43 5.05 -13.31
CA ALA A 113 12.40 6.14 -13.30
C ALA A 113 12.89 6.54 -14.69
N VAL A 114 13.59 5.65 -15.41
CA VAL A 114 14.29 6.01 -16.65
C VAL A 114 13.32 6.52 -17.72
N ASN A 115 12.27 5.75 -17.97
CA ASN A 115 11.24 6.09 -18.97
C ASN A 115 9.94 6.55 -18.29
N PHE A 116 10.04 7.23 -17.14
CA PHE A 116 8.88 7.61 -16.32
C PHE A 116 7.76 8.31 -17.09
N LYS A 117 8.13 9.15 -18.06
CA LYS A 117 7.18 9.91 -18.88
C LYS A 117 6.34 9.04 -19.83
N ASP A 118 6.83 7.82 -20.13
CA ASP A 118 6.14 6.86 -20.98
C ASP A 118 5.07 6.06 -20.22
N TRP A 119 4.97 6.25 -18.89
CA TRP A 119 4.15 5.42 -18.03
C TRP A 119 3.21 6.21 -17.13
N GLU A 120 1.97 5.74 -17.06
CA GLU A 120 0.89 6.29 -16.24
C GLU A 120 0.36 5.24 -15.27
N ILE A 121 -0.37 5.66 -14.22
CA ILE A 121 -1.19 4.73 -13.42
C ILE A 121 -2.44 4.32 -14.20
N GLY A 122 -2.89 5.18 -15.11
CA GLY A 122 -3.95 4.98 -16.08
C GLY A 122 -5.37 5.16 -15.54
N THR A 123 -6.30 5.43 -16.44
CA THR A 123 -7.70 5.73 -16.13
C THR A 123 -8.43 4.61 -15.38
N ARG A 124 -8.00 3.34 -15.55
CA ARG A 124 -8.58 2.20 -14.83
C ARG A 124 -8.41 2.37 -13.32
N ARG A 125 -7.22 2.78 -12.85
CA ARG A 125 -6.96 3.02 -11.44
C ARG A 125 -7.84 4.14 -10.90
N HIS A 126 -7.93 5.26 -11.62
CA HIS A 126 -8.84 6.34 -11.25
C HIS A 126 -10.28 5.82 -11.05
N ARG A 127 -10.79 5.06 -12.01
CA ARG A 127 -12.16 4.49 -11.92
C ARG A 127 -12.33 3.47 -10.80
N GLN A 128 -11.30 2.71 -10.45
CA GLN A 128 -11.36 1.73 -9.36
C GLN A 128 -11.35 2.37 -7.98
N PHE A 129 -10.58 3.44 -7.79
CA PHE A 129 -10.36 4.08 -6.49
C PHE A 129 -11.08 5.42 -6.32
N GLY A 130 -11.33 6.15 -7.40
CA GLY A 130 -11.84 7.52 -7.36
C GLY A 130 -13.21 7.67 -6.70
N THR A 131 -14.03 6.62 -6.65
CA THR A 131 -15.30 6.66 -5.90
C THR A 131 -15.06 6.88 -4.41
N VAL A 132 -13.98 6.37 -3.83
CA VAL A 132 -13.61 6.58 -2.42
C VAL A 132 -12.71 7.79 -2.28
N LEU A 133 -11.60 7.81 -3.03
CA LEU A 133 -10.49 8.76 -2.86
C LEU A 133 -10.63 10.06 -3.68
N GLY A 134 -11.62 10.13 -4.57
CA GLY A 134 -11.74 11.26 -5.49
C GLY A 134 -10.55 11.40 -6.43
N THR A 135 -10.19 12.65 -6.74
CA THR A 135 -9.04 13.00 -7.59
C THR A 135 -7.89 13.51 -6.72
N ALA A 136 -6.84 12.71 -6.60
CA ALA A 136 -5.72 12.96 -5.70
C ALA A 136 -4.45 12.22 -6.15
N ILE A 137 -3.41 12.24 -5.35
CA ILE A 137 -2.07 11.70 -5.66
C ILE A 137 -2.08 10.22 -6.13
N PHE A 138 -3.06 9.39 -5.71
CA PHE A 138 -3.17 7.98 -6.10
C PHE A 138 -4.06 7.71 -7.30
N THR A 139 -4.79 8.71 -7.77
CA THR A 139 -5.82 8.57 -8.81
C THR A 139 -5.58 9.45 -10.03
N SER A 140 -4.52 10.26 -10.04
CA SER A 140 -4.18 11.20 -11.12
C SER A 140 -2.84 10.90 -11.77
N ASP A 141 -2.66 11.43 -12.98
CA ASP A 141 -1.45 11.33 -13.79
C ASP A 141 -1.02 12.73 -14.28
N GLY A 142 0.18 12.82 -14.88
CA GLY A 142 0.70 14.02 -15.52
C GLY A 142 0.78 15.24 -14.60
N ALA A 143 0.31 16.39 -15.08
CA ALA A 143 0.37 17.67 -14.37
C ALA A 143 -0.49 17.67 -13.10
N GLU A 144 -1.66 17.02 -13.14
CA GLU A 144 -2.57 16.91 -11.99
C GLU A 144 -1.90 16.14 -10.85
N TRP A 145 -1.26 15.00 -11.13
CA TRP A 145 -0.47 14.29 -10.12
C TRP A 145 0.69 15.13 -9.58
N SER A 146 1.38 15.87 -10.46
CA SER A 146 2.49 16.73 -10.03
C SER A 146 2.03 17.81 -9.06
N HIS A 147 0.86 18.40 -9.31
CA HIS A 147 0.21 19.36 -8.42
C HIS A 147 -0.06 18.73 -7.04
N PHE A 148 -0.78 17.62 -6.98
CA PHE A 148 -1.11 16.96 -5.72
C PHE A 148 0.13 16.50 -4.93
N ARG A 149 1.14 16.02 -5.64
CA ARG A 149 2.41 15.67 -4.99
C ARG A 149 3.13 16.91 -4.46
N GLY A 150 3.06 18.03 -5.19
CA GLY A 150 3.62 19.31 -4.77
C GLY A 150 3.01 19.81 -3.47
N LEU A 151 1.69 19.73 -3.33
CA LEU A 151 0.95 20.10 -2.11
C LEU A 151 1.32 19.21 -0.90
N ALA A 152 1.44 17.90 -1.12
CA ALA A 152 1.69 16.97 -0.02
C ALA A 152 3.15 16.94 0.44
N ARG A 153 4.12 17.12 -0.47
CA ARG A 153 5.56 16.94 -0.19
C ARG A 153 6.11 17.81 0.96
N PRO A 154 5.78 19.12 1.08
CA PRO A 154 6.26 19.97 2.16
C PRO A 154 5.83 19.49 3.55
N GLN A 155 4.76 18.72 3.64
CA GLN A 155 4.21 18.24 4.91
C GLN A 155 5.02 17.08 5.52
N PHE A 156 5.82 16.37 4.70
CA PHE A 156 6.68 15.28 5.13
C PHE A 156 8.14 15.71 5.32
N THR A 157 8.35 16.90 5.90
CA THR A 157 9.68 17.36 6.29
C THR A 157 10.19 16.59 7.50
N ARG A 158 11.51 16.66 7.72
CA ARG A 158 12.13 16.04 8.89
C ARG A 158 11.58 16.61 10.20
N GLU A 159 11.30 17.90 10.25
CA GLU A 159 10.75 18.58 11.42
C GLU A 159 9.38 18.04 11.82
N ASN A 160 8.46 17.90 10.85
CA ASN A 160 7.13 17.34 11.09
C ASN A 160 7.18 15.87 11.50
N ILE A 161 8.12 15.08 10.95
CA ILE A 161 8.28 13.66 11.29
C ILE A 161 8.94 13.47 12.67
N ASN A 162 9.74 14.44 13.14
CA ASN A 162 10.39 14.39 14.46
C ASN A 162 9.41 14.60 15.62
N ASP A 163 8.21 15.12 15.38
CA ASP A 163 7.18 15.21 16.41
C ASP A 163 6.59 13.84 16.70
N LEU A 164 7.14 13.16 17.71
CA LEU A 164 6.77 11.82 18.12
C LEU A 164 5.69 11.77 19.21
N GLU A 165 5.21 12.92 19.69
CA GLU A 165 4.24 12.98 20.81
C GLU A 165 2.92 12.29 20.46
N GLY A 166 2.39 12.48 19.23
CA GLY A 166 1.19 11.80 18.78
C GLY A 166 1.38 10.30 18.66
N THR A 167 2.55 9.87 18.20
CA THR A 167 2.92 8.46 18.13
C THR A 167 3.06 7.85 19.51
N GLU A 168 3.68 8.56 20.48
CA GLU A 168 3.76 8.07 21.87
C GLU A 168 2.38 7.97 22.52
N LYS A 169 1.48 8.94 22.31
CA LYS A 169 0.11 8.83 22.82
C LYS A 169 -0.57 7.58 22.28
N ALA A 170 -0.52 7.34 20.98
CA ALA A 170 -1.11 6.15 20.35
C ALA A 170 -0.46 4.83 20.86
N CYS A 171 0.87 4.83 21.12
CA CYS A 171 1.57 3.69 21.73
C CYS A 171 1.06 3.41 23.14
N ARG A 172 0.94 4.42 24.00
CA ARG A 172 0.42 4.28 25.37
C ARG A 172 -0.99 3.73 25.38
N ASP A 173 -1.85 4.25 24.49
CA ASP A 173 -3.24 3.80 24.38
C ASP A 173 -3.31 2.33 23.92
N LEU A 174 -2.44 1.90 22.99
CA LEU A 174 -2.33 0.50 22.58
C LEU A 174 -1.84 -0.39 23.72
N ILE A 175 -0.77 0.01 24.43
CA ILE A 175 -0.19 -0.76 25.55
C ILE A 175 -1.23 -0.91 26.66
N ARG A 176 -1.98 0.16 26.96
CA ARG A 176 -3.03 0.16 28.00
C ARG A 176 -4.16 -0.82 27.70
N VAL A 177 -4.47 -1.05 26.45
CA VAL A 177 -5.53 -1.99 26.00
C VAL A 177 -5.06 -3.45 26.07
N ILE A 178 -3.76 -3.70 26.08
CA ILE A 178 -3.22 -5.04 26.25
C ILE A 178 -3.35 -5.41 27.72
N GLU A 179 -4.47 -6.07 28.07
CA GLU A 179 -4.69 -6.56 29.44
C GLU A 179 -3.67 -7.62 29.81
N VAL A 180 -3.09 -7.44 30.99
CA VAL A 180 -2.17 -8.42 31.56
C VAL A 180 -2.86 -9.07 32.74
N ASP A 181 -3.06 -10.39 32.70
CA ASP A 181 -3.53 -11.15 33.84
C ASP A 181 -2.53 -11.01 34.97
N ALA A 182 -2.98 -10.41 36.10
CA ALA A 182 -2.13 -10.16 37.25
C ALA A 182 -1.65 -11.47 37.94
N SER A 183 -2.36 -12.57 37.72
CA SER A 183 -2.05 -13.90 38.31
C SER A 183 -1.03 -14.70 37.51
N GLN A 184 -0.77 -14.30 36.25
CA GLN A 184 0.15 -14.99 35.35
C GLN A 184 1.20 -14.00 34.84
N ASN A 185 2.46 -14.43 34.68
CA ASN A 185 3.52 -13.59 34.09
C ASN A 185 3.34 -13.30 32.61
N TRP A 186 2.22 -13.71 32.02
CA TRP A 186 1.90 -13.56 30.60
C TRP A 186 0.50 -13.00 30.41
N THR A 187 0.30 -12.26 29.31
CA THR A 187 -1.03 -11.85 28.87
C THR A 187 -1.82 -13.04 28.34
N GLN A 188 -3.13 -12.90 28.26
CA GLN A 188 -3.93 -13.77 27.41
C GLN A 188 -3.48 -13.63 25.93
N PRO A 189 -3.75 -14.63 25.06
CA PRO A 189 -3.50 -14.50 23.64
C PRO A 189 -4.17 -13.25 23.03
N VAL A 190 -3.37 -12.38 22.42
CA VAL A 190 -3.82 -11.13 21.80
C VAL A 190 -3.61 -11.18 20.31
N ASN A 191 -4.63 -10.83 19.52
CA ASN A 191 -4.45 -10.56 18.10
C ASN A 191 -4.02 -9.10 17.90
N LEU A 192 -2.75 -8.90 17.60
CA LEU A 192 -2.19 -7.55 17.41
C LEU A 192 -2.77 -6.82 16.20
N ARG A 193 -3.18 -7.52 15.15
CA ARG A 193 -3.56 -6.89 13.90
C ARG A 193 -4.63 -5.79 14.05
N PRO A 194 -5.80 -6.01 14.69
CA PRO A 194 -6.77 -4.94 14.92
C PRO A 194 -6.22 -3.77 15.74
N LEU A 195 -5.38 -4.07 16.75
CA LEU A 195 -4.76 -3.05 17.59
C LEU A 195 -3.79 -2.18 16.78
N LEU A 196 -2.99 -2.78 15.90
CA LEU A 196 -2.07 -2.06 15.02
C LEU A 196 -2.79 -1.17 14.01
N TYR A 197 -3.95 -1.60 13.50
CA TYR A 197 -4.76 -0.77 12.59
C TYR A 197 -5.35 0.47 13.30
N ARG A 198 -5.73 0.33 14.57
CA ARG A 198 -6.19 1.46 15.38
C ARG A 198 -5.03 2.36 15.82
N PHE A 199 -3.90 1.78 16.19
CA PHE A 199 -2.68 2.54 16.48
C PHE A 199 -2.31 3.47 15.32
N THR A 200 -2.21 2.91 14.11
CA THR A 200 -1.85 3.73 12.93
C THR A 200 -2.96 4.72 12.55
N LEU A 201 -4.23 4.41 12.81
CA LEU A 201 -5.32 5.37 12.61
C LEU A 201 -5.21 6.54 13.59
N ASP A 202 -4.98 6.26 14.88
CA ASP A 202 -4.87 7.27 15.92
C ASP A 202 -3.64 8.16 15.72
N ALA A 203 -2.48 7.58 15.37
CA ALA A 203 -1.27 8.33 15.04
C ALA A 203 -1.44 9.16 13.76
N ALA A 204 -1.98 8.57 12.68
CA ALA A 204 -2.21 9.26 11.42
C ALA A 204 -3.21 10.42 11.58
N THR A 205 -4.31 10.24 12.32
CA THR A 205 -5.27 11.33 12.54
C THR A 205 -4.69 12.45 13.40
N THR A 206 -3.82 12.12 14.35
CA THR A 206 -3.05 13.15 15.08
C THR A 206 -2.15 13.94 14.14
N PHE A 207 -1.40 13.28 13.27
CA PHE A 207 -0.50 13.93 12.32
C PHE A 207 -1.27 14.73 11.25
N PHE A 208 -2.38 14.20 10.76
CA PHE A 208 -3.14 14.84 9.68
C PHE A 208 -4.08 15.94 10.15
N PHE A 209 -4.70 15.78 11.32
CA PHE A 209 -5.74 16.68 11.82
C PHE A 209 -5.37 17.41 13.12
N GLY A 210 -4.18 17.13 13.68
CA GLY A 210 -3.79 17.66 15.01
C GLY A 210 -4.50 17.01 16.18
N LYS A 211 -5.42 16.04 15.94
CA LYS A 211 -6.20 15.34 16.97
C LYS A 211 -6.37 13.88 16.64
N SER A 212 -6.15 13.01 17.64
CA SER A 212 -6.48 11.59 17.54
C SER A 212 -8.00 11.37 17.55
N VAL A 213 -8.45 10.37 16.80
CA VAL A 213 -9.84 9.86 16.89
C VAL A 213 -10.01 8.88 18.04
N ASN A 214 -8.94 8.55 18.78
CA ASN A 214 -8.91 7.65 19.94
C ASN A 214 -9.59 6.29 19.69
N SER A 215 -9.43 5.76 18.47
CA SER A 215 -10.09 4.53 18.04
C SER A 215 -9.72 3.32 18.91
N GLN A 216 -8.49 3.32 19.46
CA GLN A 216 -8.00 2.27 20.35
C GLN A 216 -8.78 2.21 21.66
N LEU A 217 -8.92 3.35 22.35
CA LEU A 217 -9.63 3.44 23.63
C LEU A 217 -11.14 3.25 23.45
N ILE A 218 -11.73 3.81 22.40
CA ILE A 218 -13.15 3.64 22.07
C ILE A 218 -13.49 2.17 21.89
N ALA A 219 -12.68 1.43 21.12
CA ALA A 219 -12.91 0.01 20.89
C ALA A 219 -12.73 -0.87 22.14
N ALA A 220 -11.96 -0.39 23.12
CA ALA A 220 -11.79 -1.04 24.42
C ALA A 220 -12.86 -0.63 25.45
N GLY A 221 -13.79 0.26 25.10
CA GLY A 221 -14.79 0.81 26.04
C GLY A 221 -14.20 1.74 27.10
N MET A 222 -12.95 2.22 26.89
CA MET A 222 -12.27 3.13 27.80
C MET A 222 -12.57 4.59 27.41
N HIS A 223 -12.87 5.43 28.40
CA HIS A 223 -13.16 6.85 28.18
C HIS A 223 -12.08 7.73 28.82
N GLU A 224 -11.57 8.71 28.11
CA GLU A 224 -10.84 9.82 28.72
C GLU A 224 -11.84 10.85 29.25
N ALA A 225 -11.66 11.31 30.49
CA ALA A 225 -12.45 12.39 31.08
C ALA A 225 -12.21 13.67 30.27
N GLY A 226 -13.28 14.25 29.69
CA GLY A 226 -13.21 15.53 28.95
C GLY A 226 -13.51 15.45 27.45
N LEU A 227 -13.66 14.26 26.85
CA LEU A 227 -14.20 14.18 25.48
C LEU A 227 -15.73 14.29 25.52
N SER A 228 -16.29 15.25 24.78
CA SER A 228 -17.72 15.30 24.49
C SER A 228 -18.14 13.99 23.84
N ALA A 229 -18.81 13.14 24.63
CA ALA A 229 -18.87 11.69 24.41
C ALA A 229 -19.66 11.26 23.16
N ASN A 230 -20.55 12.10 22.61
CA ASN A 230 -21.52 11.63 21.62
C ASN A 230 -21.13 11.85 20.16
N ASP A 231 -20.53 12.98 19.79
CA ASP A 231 -20.28 13.28 18.38
C ASP A 231 -18.98 12.66 17.85
N SER A 232 -17.88 12.72 18.63
CA SER A 232 -16.58 12.18 18.20
C SER A 232 -16.55 10.65 18.19
N ARG A 233 -17.29 10.01 19.09
CA ARG A 233 -17.35 8.55 19.20
C ARG A 233 -18.07 7.92 18.01
N ALA A 234 -19.27 8.41 17.70
CA ALA A 234 -20.06 7.90 16.58
C ALA A 234 -19.31 8.07 15.25
N LEU A 235 -18.67 9.23 15.03
CA LEU A 235 -17.88 9.50 13.85
C LEU A 235 -16.67 8.56 13.73
N SER A 236 -15.99 8.22 14.83
CA SER A 236 -14.79 7.37 14.81
C SER A 236 -15.12 5.89 14.61
N GLU A 237 -16.12 5.35 15.32
CA GLU A 237 -16.55 3.96 15.17
C GLU A 237 -17.13 3.70 13.78
N ASP A 238 -17.94 4.61 13.27
CA ASP A 238 -18.52 4.54 11.93
C ASP A 238 -17.44 4.66 10.84
N PHE A 239 -16.43 5.50 11.04
CA PHE A 239 -15.33 5.67 10.10
C PHE A 239 -14.49 4.40 9.98
N ASP A 240 -14.01 3.81 11.07
CA ASP A 240 -13.15 2.61 11.04
C ASP A 240 -13.84 1.44 10.33
N LYS A 241 -15.11 1.24 10.62
CA LYS A 241 -15.95 0.22 9.99
C LYS A 241 -16.18 0.52 8.51
N ALA A 242 -16.59 1.74 8.17
CA ALA A 242 -16.85 2.16 6.80
C ALA A 242 -15.58 2.14 5.95
N TRP A 243 -14.44 2.52 6.53
CA TRP A 243 -13.14 2.45 5.86
C TRP A 243 -12.74 1.02 5.53
N THR A 244 -12.93 0.09 6.47
CA THR A 244 -12.66 -1.33 6.24
C THR A 244 -13.52 -1.88 5.12
N GLU A 245 -14.82 -1.55 5.10
CA GLU A 245 -15.72 -1.90 4.01
C GLU A 245 -15.26 -1.31 2.66
N CYS A 246 -14.88 -0.03 2.61
CA CYS A 246 -14.34 0.61 1.40
C CYS A 246 -13.07 -0.07 0.90
N SER A 247 -12.15 -0.44 1.79
CA SER A 247 -10.91 -1.13 1.44
C SER A 247 -11.17 -2.51 0.83
N GLU A 248 -12.11 -3.28 1.40
CA GLU A 248 -12.52 -4.58 0.83
C GLU A 248 -13.16 -4.41 -0.55
N TRP A 249 -14.02 -3.41 -0.76
CA TRP A 249 -14.62 -3.10 -2.05
C TRP A 249 -13.59 -2.64 -3.08
N MET A 250 -12.66 -1.77 -2.71
CA MET A 250 -11.56 -1.37 -3.60
C MET A 250 -10.71 -2.57 -4.02
N ALA A 251 -10.39 -3.48 -3.10
CA ALA A 251 -9.68 -4.71 -3.41
C ALA A 251 -10.47 -5.61 -4.37
N ALA A 252 -11.78 -5.75 -4.20
CA ALA A 252 -12.65 -6.49 -5.12
C ALA A 252 -12.65 -5.85 -6.52
N ARG A 253 -12.72 -4.52 -6.61
CA ARG A 253 -12.66 -3.77 -7.88
C ARG A 253 -11.35 -3.99 -8.62
N ILE A 254 -10.21 -4.06 -7.90
CA ILE A 254 -8.91 -4.40 -8.51
C ILE A 254 -8.94 -5.81 -9.11
N ARG A 255 -9.46 -6.80 -8.37
CA ARG A 255 -9.53 -8.20 -8.82
C ARG A 255 -10.44 -8.39 -10.02
N LEU A 256 -11.54 -7.64 -10.10
CA LEU A 256 -12.46 -7.62 -11.24
C LEU A 256 -11.88 -6.91 -12.48
N GLN A 257 -10.72 -6.27 -12.38
CA GLN A 257 -10.05 -5.61 -13.51
C GLN A 257 -10.98 -4.67 -14.31
N GLY A 258 -11.25 -4.97 -15.59
CA GLY A 258 -12.14 -4.20 -16.46
C GLY A 258 -13.63 -4.27 -16.08
N LEU A 259 -14.02 -5.27 -15.28
CA LEU A 259 -15.40 -5.46 -14.79
C LEU A 259 -15.61 -4.90 -13.37
N TYR A 260 -14.76 -3.99 -12.91
CA TYR A 260 -14.78 -3.41 -11.56
C TYR A 260 -16.16 -2.84 -11.16
N TRP A 261 -16.95 -2.36 -12.10
CA TRP A 261 -18.28 -1.80 -11.88
C TRP A 261 -19.31 -2.82 -11.37
N LEU A 262 -19.08 -4.13 -11.55
CA LEU A 262 -19.93 -5.19 -10.99
C LEU A 262 -19.93 -5.22 -9.46
N SER A 263 -18.93 -4.62 -8.83
CA SER A 263 -18.87 -4.53 -7.37
C SER A 263 -19.55 -3.29 -6.79
N ASN A 264 -20.17 -2.44 -7.61
CA ASN A 264 -20.93 -1.30 -7.12
C ASN A 264 -22.26 -1.76 -6.51
N GLY A 265 -22.67 -1.12 -5.43
CA GLY A 265 -23.95 -1.44 -4.79
C GLY A 265 -24.28 -0.48 -3.65
N PRO A 266 -25.54 -0.52 -3.12
CA PRO A 266 -25.98 0.40 -2.08
C PRO A 266 -25.10 0.38 -0.82
N LYS A 267 -24.65 -0.80 -0.39
CA LYS A 267 -23.76 -0.94 0.78
C LYS A 267 -22.44 -0.20 0.57
N TYR A 268 -21.83 -0.38 -0.63
CA TYR A 268 -20.62 0.32 -0.99
C TYR A 268 -20.80 1.84 -0.98
N ASN A 269 -21.87 2.34 -1.63
CA ASN A 269 -22.15 3.78 -1.68
C ASN A 269 -22.31 4.37 -0.28
N LYS A 270 -23.03 3.68 0.63
CA LYS A 270 -23.20 4.10 2.01
C LYS A 270 -21.90 4.13 2.80
N ALA A 271 -21.00 3.15 2.58
CA ALA A 271 -19.67 3.17 3.20
C ALA A 271 -18.82 4.33 2.68
N VAL A 272 -18.85 4.60 1.37
CA VAL A 272 -18.16 5.74 0.76
C VAL A 272 -18.66 7.08 1.31
N GLU A 273 -19.97 7.25 1.45
CA GLU A 273 -20.58 8.46 2.02
C GLU A 273 -20.05 8.72 3.43
N ARG A 274 -20.10 7.74 4.32
CA ARG A 274 -19.57 7.86 5.70
C ARG A 274 -18.07 8.23 5.74
N VAL A 275 -17.27 7.61 4.89
CA VAL A 275 -15.83 7.93 4.80
C VAL A 275 -15.62 9.37 4.35
N ARG A 276 -16.41 9.84 3.38
CA ARG A 276 -16.34 11.22 2.89
C ARG A 276 -16.84 12.23 3.91
N ASP A 277 -17.92 11.91 4.63
CA ASP A 277 -18.48 12.78 5.68
C ASP A 277 -17.48 12.99 6.81
N PHE A 278 -16.77 11.93 7.21
CA PHE A 278 -15.67 12.04 8.16
C PHE A 278 -14.59 13.02 7.68
N ALA A 279 -14.09 12.87 6.45
CA ALA A 279 -13.08 13.76 5.92
C ALA A 279 -13.60 15.19 5.75
N ASN A 280 -14.84 15.37 5.27
CA ASN A 280 -15.49 16.68 5.14
C ASN A 280 -15.59 17.41 6.49
N HIS A 281 -15.90 16.69 7.57
CA HIS A 281 -15.95 17.27 8.91
C HIS A 281 -14.62 17.95 9.29
N TYR A 282 -13.51 17.24 9.14
CA TYR A 282 -12.19 17.80 9.48
C TYR A 282 -11.74 18.91 8.51
N VAL A 283 -12.08 18.79 7.22
CA VAL A 283 -11.79 19.85 6.22
C VAL A 283 -12.52 21.14 6.60
N GLN A 284 -13.80 21.07 7.00
CA GLN A 284 -14.56 22.24 7.43
C GLN A 284 -13.96 22.88 8.70
N LEU A 285 -13.48 22.05 9.65
CA LEU A 285 -12.80 22.56 10.84
C LEU A 285 -11.51 23.30 10.47
N ALA A 286 -10.69 22.73 9.60
CA ALA A 286 -9.42 23.34 9.17
C ALA A 286 -9.65 24.66 8.42
N LEU A 287 -10.62 24.73 7.50
CA LEU A 287 -10.96 25.93 6.76
C LEU A 287 -11.49 27.05 7.67
N LYS A 288 -12.32 26.71 8.66
CA LYS A 288 -12.81 27.66 9.67
C LYS A 288 -11.66 28.19 10.52
N SER A 289 -10.79 27.32 10.97
CA SER A 289 -9.61 27.69 11.74
C SER A 289 -8.69 28.62 10.96
N HIS A 290 -8.44 28.33 9.68
CA HIS A 290 -7.61 29.18 8.82
C HIS A 290 -8.23 30.58 8.61
N SER A 291 -9.56 30.67 8.51
CA SER A 291 -10.26 31.96 8.36
C SER A 291 -10.31 32.80 9.65
N GLN A 292 -10.20 32.19 10.82
CA GLN A 292 -10.29 32.87 12.13
C GLN A 292 -8.92 33.26 12.71
N SER A 293 -7.84 32.58 12.29
CA SER A 293 -6.47 32.82 12.79
C SER A 293 -5.87 34.07 12.14
N LYS A 294 -6.23 35.26 12.66
CA LYS A 294 -5.67 36.56 12.25
C LYS A 294 -4.66 37.15 13.25
N THR A 295 -4.33 36.46 14.35
CA THR A 295 -3.41 36.94 15.38
C THR A 295 -2.19 36.03 15.50
N GLU A 296 -0.98 36.60 15.38
CA GLU A 296 0.32 35.90 15.45
C GLU A 296 0.54 35.11 16.75
N ILE A 297 -0.13 35.48 17.84
CA ILE A 297 0.03 34.88 19.17
C ILE A 297 -0.59 33.46 19.22
N ASP A 298 -1.64 33.19 18.44
CA ASP A 298 -2.30 31.88 18.39
C ASP A 298 -1.50 30.85 17.56
N LEU A 299 -0.62 31.30 16.68
CA LEU A 299 0.17 30.45 15.78
C LEU A 299 1.37 29.78 16.49
N GLN A 300 1.91 30.39 17.56
CA GLN A 300 3.09 29.85 18.27
C GLN A 300 2.76 28.73 19.26
N THR A 301 1.51 28.61 19.70
CA THR A 301 1.07 27.61 20.69
C THR A 301 0.29 26.45 20.07
N ARG A 302 -0.05 26.55 18.79
CA ARG A 302 -0.90 25.58 18.11
C ARG A 302 -0.06 24.51 17.39
N ARG A 303 -0.36 23.25 17.67
CA ARG A 303 0.27 22.13 16.97
C ARG A 303 -0.13 22.16 15.50
N PHE A 304 0.85 22.25 14.61
CA PHE A 304 0.65 22.22 13.17
C PHE A 304 0.05 20.87 12.75
N SER A 305 -0.95 20.89 11.88
CA SER A 305 -1.50 19.68 11.25
C SER A 305 -1.27 19.71 9.74
N LEU A 306 -1.12 18.54 9.14
CA LEU A 306 -0.93 18.42 7.69
C LEU A 306 -2.08 19.07 6.92
N LEU A 307 -3.32 18.91 7.38
CA LEU A 307 -4.50 19.48 6.73
C LEU A 307 -4.50 21.02 6.79
N GLU A 308 -4.05 21.61 7.90
CA GLU A 308 -3.88 23.08 7.98
C GLU A 308 -2.80 23.56 7.02
N GLY A 309 -1.69 22.80 6.88
CA GLY A 309 -0.67 23.09 5.87
C GLY A 309 -1.20 23.04 4.44
N LEU A 310 -1.99 22.03 4.10
CA LEU A 310 -2.66 21.96 2.79
C LEU A 310 -3.65 23.11 2.58
N ALA A 311 -4.36 23.53 3.62
CA ALA A 311 -5.33 24.63 3.56
C ALA A 311 -4.68 26.01 3.33
N GLN A 312 -3.37 26.15 3.53
CA GLN A 312 -2.62 27.35 3.14
C GLN A 312 -2.44 27.45 1.62
N ASP A 313 -2.33 26.30 0.94
CA ASP A 313 -2.07 26.23 -0.50
C ASP A 313 -3.36 26.17 -1.34
N THR A 314 -4.44 25.62 -0.79
CA THR A 314 -5.73 25.51 -1.46
C THR A 314 -6.93 25.66 -0.51
N SER A 315 -7.91 26.44 -0.91
CA SER A 315 -9.19 26.58 -0.20
C SER A 315 -10.31 25.68 -0.76
N ASN A 316 -10.00 24.84 -1.76
CA ASN A 316 -10.99 23.94 -2.37
C ASN A 316 -11.28 22.75 -1.44
N PRO A 317 -12.49 22.67 -0.84
CA PRO A 317 -12.81 21.63 0.12
C PRO A 317 -12.84 20.22 -0.47
N ILE A 318 -13.15 20.08 -1.76
CA ILE A 318 -13.15 18.79 -2.46
C ILE A 318 -11.70 18.30 -2.63
N GLU A 319 -10.80 19.18 -3.04
CA GLU A 319 -9.39 18.87 -3.19
C GLU A 319 -8.75 18.46 -1.86
N LEU A 320 -8.99 19.22 -0.80
CA LEU A 320 -8.52 18.91 0.55
C LEU A 320 -9.05 17.55 1.04
N ARG A 321 -10.36 17.28 0.87
CA ARG A 321 -10.97 16.00 1.22
C ARG A 321 -10.31 14.83 0.49
N ASP A 322 -10.19 14.93 -0.82
CA ASP A 322 -9.68 13.85 -1.67
C ASP A 322 -8.19 13.56 -1.37
N GLN A 323 -7.41 14.60 -1.12
CA GLN A 323 -6.01 14.47 -0.69
C GLN A 323 -5.91 13.81 0.68
N ILE A 324 -6.68 14.25 1.67
CA ILE A 324 -6.60 13.69 3.01
C ILE A 324 -7.06 12.23 3.06
N LEU A 325 -8.08 11.85 2.30
CA LEU A 325 -8.52 10.45 2.17
C LEU A 325 -7.43 9.58 1.54
N SER A 326 -6.73 10.10 0.55
CA SER A 326 -5.58 9.41 -0.06
C SER A 326 -4.44 9.21 0.93
N LEU A 327 -4.12 10.22 1.73
CA LEU A 327 -3.07 10.15 2.75
C LEU A 327 -3.45 9.24 3.92
N LEU A 328 -4.71 9.24 4.36
CA LEU A 328 -5.22 8.29 5.36
C LEU A 328 -5.12 6.84 4.88
N MET A 329 -5.46 6.57 3.61
CA MET A 329 -5.28 5.25 3.02
C MET A 329 -3.81 4.83 3.05
N ALA A 330 -2.91 5.74 2.73
CA ALA A 330 -1.48 5.46 2.74
C ALA A 330 -0.94 5.19 4.15
N GLY A 331 -1.30 5.99 5.14
CA GLY A 331 -0.72 5.94 6.49
C GLY A 331 -1.27 4.79 7.34
N ARG A 332 -2.57 4.51 7.26
CA ARG A 332 -3.22 3.54 8.15
C ARG A 332 -2.82 2.09 7.85
N GLU A 333 -3.16 1.59 6.65
CA GLU A 333 -3.04 0.16 6.36
C GLU A 333 -1.59 -0.29 6.14
N THR A 334 -0.76 0.58 5.57
CA THR A 334 0.59 0.18 5.17
C THR A 334 1.49 -0.02 6.37
N THR A 335 1.53 0.92 7.30
CA THR A 335 2.34 0.81 8.53
C THR A 335 1.80 -0.28 9.46
N ALA A 336 0.47 -0.42 9.59
CA ALA A 336 -0.13 -1.50 10.36
C ALA A 336 0.26 -2.89 9.81
N ASN A 337 0.33 -3.05 8.48
CA ASN A 337 0.73 -4.30 7.87
C ASN A 337 2.24 -4.55 7.97
N LEU A 338 3.08 -3.53 7.85
CA LEU A 338 4.51 -3.63 8.16
C LEU A 338 4.71 -4.15 9.59
N LEU A 339 4.08 -3.52 10.57
CA LEU A 339 4.13 -3.92 11.98
C LEU A 339 3.59 -5.33 12.19
N SER A 340 2.47 -5.67 11.55
CA SER A 340 1.89 -7.02 11.64
C SER A 340 2.86 -8.11 11.19
N TRP A 341 3.55 -7.90 10.07
CA TRP A 341 4.58 -8.82 9.60
C TRP A 341 5.81 -8.83 10.50
N THR A 342 6.23 -7.67 11.01
CA THR A 342 7.40 -7.56 11.89
C THR A 342 7.16 -8.29 13.20
N PHE A 343 6.02 -8.08 13.86
CA PHE A 343 5.69 -8.80 15.10
C PHE A 343 5.55 -10.30 14.88
N LEU A 344 4.94 -10.73 13.78
CA LEU A 344 4.85 -12.14 13.42
C LEU A 344 6.24 -12.78 13.27
N LEU A 345 7.13 -12.12 12.51
CA LEU A 345 8.49 -12.62 12.28
C LEU A 345 9.31 -12.66 13.57
N LEU A 346 9.23 -11.62 14.40
CA LEU A 346 9.93 -11.56 15.68
C LEU A 346 9.41 -12.62 16.66
N ALA A 347 8.09 -12.84 16.74
CA ALA A 347 7.50 -13.85 17.61
C ALA A 347 7.92 -15.28 17.22
N GLN A 348 8.19 -15.52 15.95
CA GLN A 348 8.68 -16.80 15.43
C GLN A 348 10.21 -16.95 15.49
N ASN A 349 10.97 -15.85 15.68
CA ASN A 349 12.43 -15.83 15.64
C ASN A 349 13.01 -15.29 16.97
N ARG A 350 12.96 -16.11 18.02
CA ARG A 350 13.36 -15.73 19.39
C ARG A 350 14.80 -15.18 19.48
N ALA A 351 15.74 -15.73 18.70
CA ALA A 351 17.11 -15.23 18.70
C ALA A 351 17.22 -13.79 18.22
N THR A 352 16.52 -13.45 17.12
CA THR A 352 16.46 -12.08 16.60
C THR A 352 15.72 -11.16 17.57
N GLN A 353 14.63 -11.62 18.17
CA GLN A 353 13.89 -10.86 19.19
C GLN A 353 14.80 -10.51 20.39
N ALA A 354 15.55 -11.49 20.92
CA ALA A 354 16.47 -11.26 22.03
C ALA A 354 17.60 -10.27 21.69
N LYS A 355 18.20 -10.38 20.48
CA LYS A 355 19.20 -9.42 19.99
C LYS A 355 18.61 -8.01 19.89
N LEU A 356 17.41 -7.89 19.32
CA LEU A 356 16.73 -6.59 19.16
C LEU A 356 16.42 -5.98 20.53
N ARG A 357 15.92 -6.79 21.48
CA ARG A 357 15.63 -6.33 22.84
C ARG A 357 16.88 -5.80 23.56
N ALA A 358 17.99 -6.54 23.47
CA ALA A 358 19.25 -6.11 24.07
C ALA A 358 19.70 -4.76 23.50
N ALA A 359 19.64 -4.58 22.18
CA ALA A 359 20.00 -3.33 21.54
C ALA A 359 19.04 -2.19 21.90
N ILE A 360 17.74 -2.46 22.07
CA ILE A 360 16.75 -1.48 22.53
C ILE A 360 17.06 -1.02 23.95
N GLN A 361 17.35 -1.97 24.85
CA GLN A 361 17.69 -1.65 26.23
C GLN A 361 18.97 -0.80 26.33
N ASP A 362 19.99 -1.14 25.54
CA ASP A 362 21.26 -0.42 25.49
C ASP A 362 21.10 0.99 24.89
N THR A 363 20.30 1.14 23.82
CA THR A 363 20.16 2.39 23.08
C THR A 363 19.15 3.34 23.72
N PHE A 364 18.02 2.83 24.21
CA PHE A 364 16.84 3.63 24.61
C PHE A 364 16.50 3.52 26.11
N GLY A 365 17.08 2.57 26.85
CA GLY A 365 16.69 2.31 28.24
C GLY A 365 15.22 1.87 28.37
N ASP A 366 14.59 2.28 29.49
CA ASP A 366 13.25 1.81 29.88
C ASP A 366 12.11 2.77 29.53
N GLY A 367 12.41 4.04 29.29
CA GLY A 367 11.43 5.10 29.04
C GLY A 367 11.42 5.65 27.61
N PRO A 368 10.44 6.51 27.28
CA PRO A 368 10.36 7.15 25.97
C PRO A 368 11.32 8.33 25.77
N GLU A 369 11.99 8.83 26.81
CA GLU A 369 12.71 10.11 26.81
C GLU A 369 13.90 10.12 25.85
N SER A 370 14.55 8.97 25.68
CA SER A 370 15.69 8.78 24.76
C SER A 370 15.28 8.43 23.33
N ILE A 371 13.99 8.24 23.09
CA ILE A 371 13.48 7.85 21.76
C ILE A 371 13.32 9.11 20.91
N THR A 372 14.23 9.29 19.98
CA THR A 372 14.22 10.39 19.00
C THR A 372 14.28 9.80 17.59
N PHE A 373 13.95 10.61 16.59
CA PHE A 373 14.15 10.21 15.19
C PHE A 373 15.60 9.76 14.92
N ALA A 374 16.57 10.48 15.49
CA ALA A 374 18.00 10.19 15.29
C ALA A 374 18.38 8.86 15.95
N SER A 375 17.99 8.62 17.22
CA SER A 375 18.29 7.37 17.92
C SER A 375 17.58 6.16 17.30
N LEU A 376 16.34 6.29 16.85
CA LEU A 376 15.63 5.24 16.09
C LEU A 376 16.38 4.87 14.80
N LYS A 377 16.87 5.87 14.09
CA LYS A 377 17.59 5.65 12.82
C LYS A 377 18.99 5.07 13.01
N SER A 378 19.66 5.40 14.12
CA SER A 378 21.01 4.90 14.43
C SER A 378 21.03 3.48 14.99
N CYS A 379 19.92 2.97 15.53
CA CYS A 379 19.83 1.60 16.03
C CYS A 379 19.80 0.60 14.87
N ALA A 380 20.98 0.10 14.48
CA ALA A 380 21.18 -0.70 13.27
C ALA A 380 20.29 -1.95 13.21
N ILE A 381 20.23 -2.75 14.29
CA ILE A 381 19.42 -3.98 14.31
C ILE A 381 17.93 -3.68 14.17
N LEU A 382 17.44 -2.58 14.73
CA LEU A 382 16.05 -2.15 14.59
C LEU A 382 15.72 -1.83 13.12
N GLN A 383 16.61 -1.08 12.45
CA GLN A 383 16.47 -0.78 11.02
C GLN A 383 16.56 -2.06 10.18
N HIS A 384 17.51 -2.94 10.45
CA HIS A 384 17.69 -4.20 9.72
C HIS A 384 16.48 -5.13 9.83
N VAL A 385 15.83 -5.20 11.00
CA VAL A 385 14.58 -5.95 11.20
C VAL A 385 13.46 -5.41 10.31
N LEU A 386 13.28 -4.10 10.26
CA LEU A 386 12.25 -3.48 9.41
C LEU A 386 12.54 -3.65 7.92
N LEU A 387 13.81 -3.48 7.50
CA LEU A 387 14.22 -3.68 6.11
C LEU A 387 14.02 -5.13 5.67
N GLU A 388 14.38 -6.10 6.51
CA GLU A 388 14.21 -7.52 6.20
C GLU A 388 12.74 -7.94 6.16
N THR A 389 11.93 -7.39 7.07
CA THR A 389 10.47 -7.56 7.01
C THR A 389 9.91 -7.07 5.68
N LEU A 390 10.27 -5.86 5.26
CA LEU A 390 9.83 -5.28 3.98
C LEU A 390 10.37 -6.02 2.76
N ARG A 391 11.55 -6.64 2.86
CA ARG A 391 12.08 -7.51 1.81
C ARG A 391 11.21 -8.75 1.64
N LEU A 392 10.97 -9.46 2.73
CA LEU A 392 10.17 -10.70 2.71
C LEU A 392 8.69 -10.42 2.48
N TYR A 393 8.16 -9.38 3.08
CA TYR A 393 6.73 -9.04 3.04
C TYR A 393 6.54 -7.57 2.65
N PRO A 394 6.91 -7.19 1.40
CA PRO A 394 6.63 -5.83 0.92
C PRO A 394 5.12 -5.59 0.97
N VAL A 395 4.73 -4.52 1.65
CA VAL A 395 3.30 -4.21 1.91
C VAL A 395 2.52 -4.03 0.61
N VAL A 396 3.17 -3.51 -0.44
CA VAL A 396 2.64 -3.46 -1.81
C VAL A 396 3.46 -4.43 -2.68
N PRO A 397 3.10 -5.73 -2.70
CA PRO A 397 3.92 -6.79 -3.33
C PRO A 397 3.89 -6.77 -4.85
N LEU A 398 2.84 -6.18 -5.43
CA LEU A 398 2.58 -6.06 -6.86
C LEU A 398 2.02 -4.67 -7.16
N ASN A 399 2.50 -4.04 -8.21
CA ASN A 399 1.92 -2.81 -8.72
C ASN A 399 1.98 -2.81 -10.26
N ASN A 400 1.39 -1.82 -10.90
CA ASN A 400 1.36 -1.73 -12.35
C ASN A 400 1.50 -0.30 -12.85
N ARG A 401 1.82 -0.18 -14.14
CA ARG A 401 1.71 1.03 -14.95
C ARG A 401 1.08 0.68 -16.29
N VAL A 402 0.54 1.69 -16.93
CA VAL A 402 0.00 1.63 -18.29
C VAL A 402 0.92 2.46 -19.17
N ALA A 403 1.29 1.94 -20.34
CA ALA A 403 2.11 2.67 -21.28
C ALA A 403 1.31 3.85 -21.90
N ALA A 404 1.79 5.06 -21.71
CA ALA A 404 1.20 6.28 -22.27
C ALA A 404 1.51 6.46 -23.77
N CYS A 405 2.61 5.86 -24.23
CA CYS A 405 3.05 5.76 -25.62
C CYS A 405 3.65 4.37 -25.89
N ASP A 406 4.00 4.09 -27.15
CA ASP A 406 4.81 2.91 -27.44
C ASP A 406 6.20 3.09 -26.80
N THR A 407 6.65 2.09 -26.03
CA THR A 407 7.90 2.15 -25.25
C THR A 407 8.57 0.79 -25.17
N VAL A 408 9.73 0.70 -24.53
CA VAL A 408 10.49 -0.53 -24.41
C VAL A 408 10.89 -0.81 -22.96
N LEU A 409 10.88 -2.08 -22.60
CA LEU A 409 11.57 -2.60 -21.42
C LEU A 409 12.94 -3.13 -21.83
N PRO A 410 14.00 -2.89 -21.05
CA PRO A 410 15.37 -3.22 -21.43
C PRO A 410 15.63 -4.71 -21.72
N VAL A 411 14.90 -5.60 -21.02
CA VAL A 411 15.16 -7.04 -21.07
C VAL A 411 13.86 -7.87 -20.97
N GLY A 412 13.96 -9.15 -21.24
CA GLY A 412 12.87 -10.12 -21.09
C GLY A 412 12.37 -10.71 -22.41
N GLY A 413 12.78 -10.14 -23.55
CA GLY A 413 12.47 -10.63 -24.88
C GLY A 413 13.48 -11.66 -25.38
N GLY A 414 13.09 -12.41 -26.39
CA GLY A 414 13.91 -13.45 -27.01
C GLY A 414 14.03 -14.74 -26.21
N PRO A 415 14.70 -15.76 -26.79
CA PRO A 415 14.79 -17.10 -26.20
C PRO A 415 15.49 -17.14 -24.84
N ASP A 416 16.47 -16.27 -24.62
CA ASP A 416 17.26 -16.17 -23.38
C ASP A 416 16.79 -15.05 -22.43
N GLY A 417 15.85 -14.18 -22.87
CA GLY A 417 15.39 -13.04 -22.10
C GLY A 417 16.33 -11.84 -22.09
N SER A 418 17.36 -11.81 -22.94
CA SER A 418 18.33 -10.72 -22.99
C SER A 418 17.87 -9.52 -23.83
N LYS A 419 16.93 -9.74 -24.75
CA LYS A 419 16.45 -8.72 -25.69
C LYS A 419 15.45 -7.77 -25.06
N PRO A 420 15.37 -6.53 -25.54
CA PRO A 420 14.29 -5.60 -25.16
C PRO A 420 12.90 -6.16 -25.46
N VAL A 421 11.90 -5.67 -24.72
CA VAL A 421 10.49 -5.98 -24.95
C VAL A 421 9.76 -4.71 -25.35
N ALA A 422 9.16 -4.70 -26.54
CA ALA A 422 8.30 -3.60 -26.94
C ALA A 422 6.93 -3.68 -26.23
N VAL A 423 6.49 -2.55 -25.69
CA VAL A 423 5.20 -2.39 -25.00
C VAL A 423 4.39 -1.33 -25.73
N ARG A 424 3.18 -1.70 -26.14
CA ARG A 424 2.28 -0.83 -26.89
C ARG A 424 1.59 0.17 -25.98
N LYS A 425 1.31 1.36 -26.47
CA LYS A 425 0.43 2.34 -25.83
C LYS A 425 -0.85 1.69 -25.32
N GLY A 426 -1.20 1.98 -24.05
CA GLY A 426 -2.37 1.42 -23.36
C GLY A 426 -2.15 0.03 -22.76
N GLN A 427 -1.03 -0.63 -23.01
CA GLN A 427 -0.71 -1.93 -22.46
C GLN A 427 -0.27 -1.82 -21.01
N ILE A 428 -0.70 -2.78 -20.20
CA ILE A 428 -0.35 -2.86 -18.78
C ILE A 428 0.98 -3.58 -18.59
N CYS A 429 1.85 -3.02 -17.77
CA CYS A 429 3.03 -3.66 -17.22
C CYS A 429 2.87 -3.83 -15.70
N ASN A 430 2.72 -5.08 -15.24
CA ASN A 430 2.77 -5.45 -13.84
C ASN A 430 4.22 -5.66 -13.42
N PHE A 431 4.61 -5.13 -12.27
CA PHE A 431 5.90 -5.40 -11.67
C PHE A 431 5.77 -5.99 -10.27
N MET A 432 6.50 -7.10 -10.06
CA MET A 432 6.38 -7.95 -8.89
C MET A 432 7.53 -7.70 -7.92
N VAL A 433 7.30 -6.80 -6.95
CA VAL A 433 8.28 -6.49 -5.89
C VAL A 433 8.52 -7.72 -5.01
N TYR A 434 7.45 -8.43 -4.64
CA TYR A 434 7.52 -9.65 -3.84
C TYR A 434 8.42 -10.73 -4.46
N GLY A 435 8.29 -10.95 -5.76
CA GLY A 435 9.13 -11.92 -6.49
C GLY A 435 10.57 -11.45 -6.58
N MET A 436 10.81 -10.20 -6.95
CA MET A 436 12.15 -9.61 -7.04
C MET A 436 12.90 -9.69 -5.71
N HIS A 437 12.24 -9.40 -4.61
CA HIS A 437 12.84 -9.46 -3.27
C HIS A 437 13.12 -10.89 -2.76
N ARG A 438 12.79 -11.92 -3.55
CA ARG A 438 13.03 -13.34 -3.23
C ARG A 438 13.87 -14.07 -4.26
N ARG A 439 14.40 -13.36 -5.24
CA ARG A 439 15.29 -13.95 -6.24
C ARG A 439 16.61 -14.37 -5.61
N GLU A 440 16.93 -15.66 -5.73
CA GLU A 440 18.17 -16.24 -5.18
C GLU A 440 19.42 -15.69 -5.85
N ASP A 441 19.35 -15.37 -7.14
CA ASP A 441 20.45 -14.74 -7.87
C ASP A 441 20.76 -13.29 -7.41
N ILE A 442 19.86 -12.66 -6.64
CA ILE A 442 20.05 -11.33 -6.04
C ILE A 442 20.35 -11.42 -4.54
N TRP A 443 19.64 -12.31 -3.83
CA TRP A 443 19.61 -12.34 -2.37
C TRP A 443 20.36 -13.53 -1.76
N GLY A 444 20.82 -14.48 -2.58
CA GLY A 444 21.47 -15.72 -2.16
C GLY A 444 20.46 -16.86 -1.92
N GLU A 445 20.99 -18.05 -1.66
CA GLU A 445 20.20 -19.28 -1.44
C GLU A 445 19.25 -19.15 -0.24
N ASP A 446 19.62 -18.34 0.75
CA ASP A 446 18.82 -18.01 1.93
C ASP A 446 17.81 -16.87 1.71
N ALA A 447 17.46 -16.55 0.45
CA ALA A 447 16.53 -15.49 0.10
C ALA A 447 15.14 -15.63 0.74
N ALA A 448 14.74 -16.85 1.13
CA ALA A 448 13.47 -17.10 1.81
C ALA A 448 13.53 -16.91 3.34
N GLU A 449 14.71 -16.80 3.93
CA GLU A 449 14.92 -16.71 5.36
C GLU A 449 14.83 -15.30 5.90
N PHE A 450 14.32 -15.17 7.14
CA PHE A 450 14.34 -13.92 7.89
C PHE A 450 15.68 -13.73 8.58
N ARG A 451 16.58 -13.01 7.93
CA ARG A 451 17.94 -12.76 8.38
C ARG A 451 18.29 -11.27 8.33
N PRO A 452 17.98 -10.50 9.37
CA PRO A 452 18.27 -9.07 9.44
C PRO A 452 19.74 -8.71 9.25
N GLU A 453 20.65 -9.61 9.62
CA GLU A 453 22.09 -9.43 9.51
C GLU A 453 22.57 -9.23 8.06
N ARG A 454 21.79 -9.66 7.05
CA ARG A 454 22.13 -9.44 5.63
C ARG A 454 22.23 -7.96 5.23
N TRP A 455 21.68 -7.07 6.04
CA TRP A 455 21.70 -5.64 5.79
C TRP A 455 22.98 -4.94 6.25
N ALA A 456 23.83 -5.62 7.02
CA ALA A 456 25.11 -5.06 7.44
C ALA A 456 26.00 -4.77 6.22
N GLY A 457 26.31 -3.49 5.99
CA GLY A 457 27.14 -3.03 4.86
C GLY A 457 26.45 -3.07 3.48
N ARG A 458 25.19 -3.54 3.37
CA ARG A 458 24.50 -3.59 2.09
C ARG A 458 23.96 -2.22 1.69
N LYS A 459 24.30 -1.78 0.49
CA LYS A 459 23.72 -0.56 -0.10
C LYS A 459 22.35 -0.85 -0.70
N LEU A 460 21.42 0.09 -0.53
CA LEU A 460 20.10 0.03 -1.15
C LEU A 460 20.21 0.40 -2.63
N ASP A 461 19.62 -0.43 -3.48
CA ASP A 461 19.58 -0.27 -4.93
C ASP A 461 18.22 -0.67 -5.50
N TRP A 462 18.11 -0.76 -6.83
CA TRP A 462 16.87 -1.14 -7.51
C TRP A 462 16.43 -2.60 -7.28
N ASN A 463 17.26 -3.41 -6.63
CA ASN A 463 16.88 -4.75 -6.20
C ASN A 463 15.99 -4.73 -4.93
N TYR A 464 15.89 -3.56 -4.27
CA TYR A 464 15.11 -3.38 -3.04
C TYR A 464 14.29 -2.10 -3.08
N ILE A 465 13.00 -2.20 -3.40
CA ILE A 465 12.09 -1.06 -3.60
C ILE A 465 10.74 -1.21 -2.88
N PRO A 466 10.69 -1.49 -1.59
CA PRO A 466 9.43 -1.69 -0.87
C PRO A 466 8.56 -0.43 -0.82
N PHE A 467 9.16 0.74 -1.02
CA PHE A 467 8.51 2.05 -1.09
C PHE A 467 8.37 2.60 -2.52
N SER A 468 8.43 1.70 -3.53
CA SER A 468 8.49 2.08 -4.95
C SER A 468 9.79 2.84 -5.28
N GLY A 469 9.85 3.48 -6.45
CA GLY A 469 11.03 4.21 -6.91
C GLY A 469 10.67 5.33 -7.89
N GLY A 470 11.67 6.10 -8.29
CA GLY A 470 11.53 7.20 -9.22
C GLY A 470 10.66 8.36 -8.69
N PRO A 471 10.10 9.20 -9.58
CA PRO A 471 9.33 10.38 -9.17
C PRO A 471 8.11 10.06 -8.30
N ARG A 472 7.53 8.85 -8.39
CA ARG A 472 6.40 8.39 -7.56
C ARG A 472 6.82 7.57 -6.33
N VAL A 473 8.07 7.71 -5.86
CA VAL A 473 8.51 7.12 -4.59
C VAL A 473 7.63 7.59 -3.44
N CYS A 474 7.43 6.73 -2.44
CA CYS A 474 6.59 7.02 -1.27
C CYS A 474 7.06 8.29 -0.55
N LEU A 475 6.17 9.27 -0.36
CA LEU A 475 6.44 10.49 0.40
C LEU A 475 6.59 10.22 1.89
N GLY A 476 5.77 9.32 2.43
CA GLY A 476 5.73 8.96 3.85
C GLY A 476 6.72 7.88 4.26
N GLN A 477 7.75 7.54 3.45
CA GLN A 477 8.69 6.46 3.78
C GLN A 477 9.35 6.63 5.14
N GLN A 478 9.87 7.82 5.43
CA GLN A 478 10.53 8.10 6.72
C GLN A 478 9.52 8.11 7.86
N TYR A 479 8.32 8.67 7.65
CA TYR A 479 7.23 8.63 8.62
C TYR A 479 6.87 7.19 9.00
N ALA A 480 6.59 6.33 8.03
CA ALA A 480 6.22 4.94 8.26
C ALA A 480 7.30 4.12 8.98
N LEU A 481 8.57 4.31 8.62
CA LEU A 481 9.69 3.63 9.28
C LEU A 481 9.91 4.13 10.70
N THR A 482 9.75 5.43 10.95
CA THR A 482 9.86 6.03 12.27
C THR A 482 8.74 5.57 13.19
N GLU A 483 7.49 5.62 12.72
CA GLU A 483 6.32 5.14 13.45
C GLU A 483 6.43 3.65 13.80
N ALA A 484 6.83 2.81 12.83
CA ALA A 484 7.03 1.39 13.07
C ALA A 484 8.16 1.10 14.05
N ALA A 485 9.29 1.79 13.91
CA ALA A 485 10.43 1.67 14.82
C ALA A 485 10.05 2.10 16.24
N TYR A 486 9.32 3.21 16.38
CA TYR A 486 8.88 3.72 17.67
C TYR A 486 8.01 2.71 18.41
N LEU A 487 6.97 2.19 17.77
CA LEU A 487 6.10 1.20 18.40
C LEU A 487 6.85 -0.08 18.79
N LEU A 488 7.78 -0.56 17.94
CA LEU A 488 8.61 -1.72 18.26
C LEU A 488 9.44 -1.50 19.54
N VAL A 489 10.08 -0.33 19.65
CA VAL A 489 10.85 0.03 20.85
C VAL A 489 9.93 0.05 22.07
N ARG A 490 8.79 0.75 22.00
CA ARG A 490 7.85 0.89 23.13
C ARG A 490 7.26 -0.45 23.59
N ILE A 491 6.88 -1.30 22.65
CA ILE A 491 6.36 -2.66 23.00
C ILE A 491 7.44 -3.50 23.66
N LEU A 492 8.68 -3.52 23.14
CA LEU A 492 9.76 -4.33 23.72
C LEU A 492 10.37 -3.74 24.99
N GLN A 493 10.20 -2.44 25.25
CA GLN A 493 10.46 -1.83 26.55
C GLN A 493 9.45 -2.28 27.61
N THR A 494 8.17 -2.33 27.24
CA THR A 494 7.08 -2.66 28.17
C THR A 494 6.96 -4.16 28.40
N PHE A 495 7.09 -4.97 27.35
CA PHE A 495 6.93 -6.42 27.37
C PHE A 495 8.23 -7.08 26.91
N PRO A 496 9.05 -7.56 27.86
CA PRO A 496 10.38 -8.09 27.54
C PRO A 496 10.38 -9.30 26.62
N ASP A 497 9.37 -10.17 26.70
CA ASP A 497 9.25 -11.33 25.81
C ASP A 497 7.89 -11.39 25.14
N MET A 498 7.91 -11.89 23.92
CA MET A 498 6.72 -12.12 23.11
C MET A 498 6.78 -13.53 22.54
N GLU A 499 5.69 -14.26 22.66
CA GLU A 499 5.58 -15.63 22.16
C GLU A 499 4.47 -15.73 21.12
N TRP A 500 4.76 -16.46 20.04
CA TRP A 500 3.78 -16.79 19.02
C TRP A 500 2.82 -17.87 19.52
N VAL A 501 1.52 -17.61 19.48
CA VAL A 501 0.46 -18.56 19.86
C VAL A 501 -0.53 -18.83 18.70
N GLY A 502 -0.25 -18.33 17.52
CA GLY A 502 -1.04 -18.61 16.33
C GLY A 502 -0.73 -19.98 15.70
N THR A 503 -1.33 -20.26 14.55
CA THR A 503 -1.08 -21.48 13.79
C THR A 503 0.39 -21.63 13.41
N ARG A 504 0.95 -22.83 13.62
CA ARG A 504 2.33 -23.14 13.20
C ARG A 504 2.39 -23.29 11.67
N GLY A 505 3.52 -22.90 11.09
CA GLY A 505 3.80 -23.02 9.66
C GLY A 505 3.94 -21.68 8.95
N LYS A 506 4.03 -21.73 7.61
CA LYS A 506 4.18 -20.52 6.78
C LYS A 506 2.91 -19.66 6.88
N ALA A 507 3.09 -18.41 7.27
CA ALA A 507 1.97 -17.48 7.38
C ALA A 507 1.34 -17.22 6.00
N ARG A 508 0.04 -17.45 5.88
CA ARG A 508 -0.74 -17.11 4.69
C ARG A 508 -0.83 -15.60 4.53
N LYS A 509 -0.74 -15.16 3.29
CA LYS A 509 -0.87 -13.76 2.93
C LYS A 509 -2.31 -13.42 2.55
N GLY A 510 -2.93 -12.50 3.29
CA GLY A 510 -4.15 -11.82 2.88
C GLY A 510 -3.79 -10.70 1.92
N TYR A 511 -4.28 -10.79 0.69
CA TYR A 511 -4.02 -9.81 -0.34
C TYR A 511 -5.26 -8.95 -0.60
N GLY A 512 -5.25 -7.74 -0.06
CA GLY A 512 -6.23 -6.69 -0.30
C GLY A 512 -5.70 -5.62 -1.27
N ILE A 513 -5.76 -4.37 -0.89
CA ILE A 513 -4.99 -3.27 -1.51
C ILE A 513 -3.53 -3.44 -1.10
N THR A 514 -3.30 -3.83 0.14
CA THR A 514 -2.02 -4.11 0.76
C THR A 514 -1.98 -5.57 1.24
N MET A 515 -0.79 -6.06 1.56
CA MET A 515 -0.57 -7.44 1.98
C MET A 515 -0.42 -7.54 3.51
N ALA A 516 -1.23 -8.37 4.14
CA ALA A 516 -1.23 -8.61 5.58
C ALA A 516 -1.19 -10.11 5.92
N PRO A 517 -0.82 -10.51 7.15
CA PRO A 517 -1.04 -11.87 7.63
C PRO A 517 -2.54 -12.23 7.64
N ALA A 518 -2.96 -13.25 6.88
CA ALA A 518 -4.38 -13.59 6.73
C ALA A 518 -5.01 -14.11 8.03
N GLY A 519 -4.25 -14.85 8.84
CA GLY A 519 -4.71 -15.44 10.12
C GLY A 519 -4.64 -14.49 11.32
N GLY A 520 -4.27 -13.23 11.13
CA GLY A 520 -3.96 -12.32 12.24
C GLY A 520 -2.55 -12.52 12.78
N VAL A 521 -2.23 -11.81 13.87
CA VAL A 521 -0.94 -11.88 14.57
C VAL A 521 -1.24 -12.19 16.03
N TRP A 522 -1.29 -13.48 16.33
CA TRP A 522 -1.63 -13.96 17.67
C TRP A 522 -0.39 -14.17 18.51
N VAL A 523 -0.23 -13.36 19.54
CA VAL A 523 0.89 -13.40 20.46
C VAL A 523 0.41 -13.34 21.90
N ARG A 524 1.29 -13.73 22.83
CA ARG A 524 1.20 -13.34 24.23
C ARG A 524 2.49 -12.66 24.65
N PHE A 525 2.38 -11.75 25.59
CA PHE A 525 3.50 -10.97 26.10
C PHE A 525 3.81 -11.34 27.54
N SER A 526 5.09 -11.36 27.90
CA SER A 526 5.49 -11.46 29.31
C SER A 526 5.43 -10.10 29.98
N ARG A 527 5.19 -10.08 31.31
CA ARG A 527 5.42 -8.89 32.14
C ARG A 527 6.90 -8.74 32.45
N ARG A 528 7.36 -7.50 32.63
CA ARG A 528 8.52 -7.27 33.47
C ARG A 528 8.15 -7.69 34.89
N THR A 529 8.90 -8.61 35.48
CA THR A 529 8.90 -8.79 36.92
C THR A 529 9.45 -7.50 37.53
N PRO A 530 8.73 -6.86 38.48
CA PRO A 530 9.17 -5.61 39.08
C PRO A 530 10.53 -5.75 39.75
#